data_cfdd780424fbf8d696b341d5bfe3e904
#
_entry.id   cfdd780424fbf8d696b341d5bfe3e904
#
_cell.length_a   1.000
_cell.length_b   1.000
_cell.length_c   1.000
_cell.angle_alpha   90.00
_cell.angle_beta   90.00
_cell.angle_gamma   90.00
#
_symmetry.space_group_name_H-M   'P 1'
#
loop_
_entity.id
_entity.type
_entity.pdbx_description
1 polymer ?
#
loop_
_entity_poly.entity_id
_entity_poly.type
_entity_poly.pdbx_seq_one_letter_code
_entity_poly.pdbx_strand_id
1 'polypeptide(L)'
;MGAPQVHLVQQHLEKEFHVLRDAFKVSAVSGDSSHKCFFGQLAKGSDVVICTAQILQNALLSGEEEAHVELTDFSLLVIDECHHTHKEAVYNKIMLNYLQKKLGGQRDLPQILGLTASPGTGGETSFEGAVKHILQICANLDTEVITSAREHAQHLQSHVPQPRKQYDLCQERALDPFGERLKKIMAQIQEHMEMPGLPQDFGTQVYEQRIVELENRAAERFCRKTRVCALHLRRYNDALLINDTVRMMDAFQCLQQFYADERDTKDPTERFLATTFAENRATLLALAGDRRYENPRLSKLEEILQEHFQPMRLSRGIVFTKTRQSAHSLLSWLQDMDGLCGRHIRAAVLTGSGYSNQAKGMTQNEQQDVITLFRSGELNLLFSTSVAEEGLDIPECNIVVRYGLMTNEIAMVQARGRARAQNSVYSVLAKASSREVFREQLNENLVELMERAISAVQAMPEREYRLKILELQRNAVLSWRVKEARSSERRQLHDPGDVYFHCVNCNVAVCRGSDIRTVEAMHHVNINPNFRFYYTVSPGKIHFERTFRDWEPGCRIVCSECRQEWGMEMIYRNVTLPILSIKNFVVVTPDEKKKYKKWSRVTFPIEEFSYLEYCSSTQDESL
;
A
#
# COMPACT_ATOMS: atom_id res chain seq x y z
N MET A 1 -9.43 8.45 -19.80
CA MET A 1 -9.74 7.27 -18.98
C MET A 1 -8.78 7.22 -17.80
N GLY A 2 -9.31 7.21 -16.59
CA GLY A 2 -8.50 7.11 -15.37
C GLY A 2 -8.31 5.66 -14.95
N ALA A 3 -7.05 5.21 -14.85
CA ALA A 3 -6.68 3.89 -14.36
C ALA A 3 -6.16 3.99 -12.91
N PRO A 4 -6.49 3.05 -12.02
CA PRO A 4 -6.05 3.12 -10.62
C PRO A 4 -4.54 2.82 -10.46
N GLN A 5 -3.94 2.11 -11.39
CA GLN A 5 -2.54 1.67 -11.33
C GLN A 5 -1.83 1.86 -12.67
N VAL A 6 -0.49 2.01 -12.63
CA VAL A 6 0.31 2.36 -13.82
C VAL A 6 0.29 1.28 -14.89
N HIS A 7 0.35 0.00 -14.52
CA HIS A 7 0.33 -1.11 -15.48
C HIS A 7 -0.98 -1.23 -16.25
N LEU A 8 -2.10 -0.78 -15.66
CA LEU A 8 -3.39 -0.73 -16.34
C LEU A 8 -3.42 0.27 -17.50
N VAL A 9 -2.65 1.35 -17.39
CA VAL A 9 -2.55 2.35 -18.47
C VAL A 9 -2.05 1.71 -19.75
N GLN A 10 -0.99 0.91 -19.66
CA GLN A 10 -0.43 0.20 -20.82
C GLN A 10 -1.37 -0.91 -21.33
N GLN A 11 -1.97 -1.66 -20.41
CA GLN A 11 -2.94 -2.71 -20.75
C GLN A 11 -4.13 -2.12 -21.53
N HIS A 12 -4.72 -1.03 -21.04
CA HIS A 12 -5.82 -0.37 -21.74
C HIS A 12 -5.39 0.10 -23.14
N LEU A 13 -4.21 0.69 -23.26
CA LEU A 13 -3.69 1.14 -24.55
C LEU A 13 -3.53 0.00 -25.57
N GLU A 14 -2.98 -1.14 -25.12
CA GLU A 14 -2.60 -2.24 -26.01
C GLU A 14 -3.74 -3.22 -26.31
N LYS A 15 -4.69 -3.37 -25.40
CA LYS A 15 -5.76 -4.37 -25.51
C LYS A 15 -7.14 -3.78 -25.74
N GLU A 16 -7.60 -2.93 -24.84
CA GLU A 16 -8.97 -2.44 -24.90
C GLU A 16 -9.14 -1.35 -25.96
N PHE A 17 -8.16 -0.45 -26.09
CA PHE A 17 -8.24 0.70 -27.00
C PHE A 17 -7.43 0.53 -28.29
N HIS A 18 -6.81 -0.63 -28.54
CA HIS A 18 -5.99 -0.81 -29.75
C HIS A 18 -6.78 -0.61 -31.03
N VAL A 19 -8.02 -1.07 -31.08
CA VAL A 19 -8.90 -0.93 -32.27
C VAL A 19 -9.28 0.52 -32.58
N LEU A 20 -9.23 1.41 -31.61
CA LEU A 20 -9.51 2.84 -31.83
C LEU A 20 -8.32 3.59 -32.42
N ARG A 21 -7.10 3.05 -32.31
CA ARG A 21 -5.88 3.73 -32.76
C ARG A 21 -5.80 3.95 -34.26
N ASP A 22 -6.56 3.18 -35.01
CA ASP A 22 -6.65 3.34 -36.47
C ASP A 22 -7.46 4.57 -36.90
N ALA A 23 -8.39 5.01 -36.05
CA ALA A 23 -9.31 6.13 -36.31
C ALA A 23 -9.08 7.35 -35.41
N PHE A 24 -8.51 7.15 -34.24
CA PHE A 24 -8.34 8.17 -33.19
C PHE A 24 -6.92 8.20 -32.63
N LYS A 25 -6.48 9.39 -32.24
CA LYS A 25 -5.21 9.55 -31.54
C LYS A 25 -5.37 9.19 -30.06
N VAL A 26 -4.94 7.98 -29.70
CA VAL A 26 -4.97 7.45 -28.33
C VAL A 26 -3.58 7.61 -27.70
N SER A 27 -3.50 8.31 -26.59
CA SER A 27 -2.27 8.55 -25.84
C SER A 27 -2.36 7.98 -24.43
N ALA A 28 -1.23 7.46 -23.93
CA ALA A 28 -1.13 6.89 -22.59
C ALA A 28 -0.03 7.59 -21.78
N VAL A 29 -0.34 7.96 -20.53
CA VAL A 29 0.60 8.63 -19.62
C VAL A 29 0.53 8.01 -18.24
N SER A 30 1.70 7.60 -17.73
CA SER A 30 1.86 7.06 -16.39
C SER A 30 2.92 7.83 -15.60
N GLY A 31 3.07 7.54 -14.32
CA GLY A 31 4.07 8.18 -13.45
C GLY A 31 5.51 8.00 -13.93
N ASP A 32 5.78 6.96 -14.70
CA ASP A 32 7.09 6.64 -15.27
C ASP A 32 7.28 7.23 -16.69
N SER A 33 6.24 7.85 -17.24
CA SER A 33 6.30 8.49 -18.55
C SER A 33 7.08 9.81 -18.50
N SER A 34 7.98 10.03 -19.47
CA SER A 34 8.65 11.31 -19.70
C SER A 34 7.69 12.45 -20.10
N HIS A 35 6.51 12.09 -20.60
CA HIS A 35 5.50 13.05 -21.10
C HIS A 35 4.60 13.65 -20.00
N LYS A 36 4.75 13.24 -18.74
CA LYS A 36 3.90 13.75 -17.64
C LYS A 36 3.97 15.27 -17.46
N CYS A 37 5.11 15.89 -17.75
CA CYS A 37 5.32 17.33 -17.65
C CYS A 37 4.60 18.13 -18.75
N PHE A 38 4.22 17.48 -19.84
CA PHE A 38 3.52 18.08 -20.98
C PHE A 38 2.09 17.52 -21.10
N PHE A 39 1.52 17.06 -19.97
CA PHE A 39 0.22 16.41 -19.97
C PHE A 39 -0.87 17.27 -20.56
N GLY A 40 -0.87 18.58 -20.29
CA GLY A 40 -1.85 19.51 -20.85
C GLY A 40 -1.81 19.60 -22.38
N GLN A 41 -0.61 19.71 -22.97
CA GLN A 41 -0.42 19.72 -24.41
C GLN A 41 -0.82 18.38 -25.05
N LEU A 42 -0.43 17.26 -24.41
CA LEU A 42 -0.76 15.92 -24.90
C LEU A 42 -2.27 15.67 -24.83
N ALA A 43 -2.94 16.09 -23.76
CA ALA A 43 -4.39 15.94 -23.60
C ALA A 43 -5.17 16.73 -24.67
N LYS A 44 -4.79 17.98 -24.90
CA LYS A 44 -5.41 18.83 -25.93
C LYS A 44 -5.13 18.35 -27.36
N GLY A 45 -4.04 17.63 -27.58
CA GLY A 45 -3.65 17.08 -28.87
C GLY A 45 -4.07 15.63 -29.12
N SER A 46 -4.89 15.00 -28.26
CA SER A 46 -5.33 13.61 -28.35
C SER A 46 -6.84 13.50 -28.28
N ASP A 47 -7.42 12.50 -28.96
CA ASP A 47 -8.85 12.20 -28.89
C ASP A 47 -9.19 11.40 -27.62
N VAL A 48 -8.28 10.50 -27.21
CA VAL A 48 -8.40 9.68 -26.01
C VAL A 48 -7.10 9.72 -25.23
N VAL A 49 -7.20 10.02 -23.94
CA VAL A 49 -6.05 9.96 -23.01
C VAL A 49 -6.30 8.92 -21.93
N ILE A 50 -5.37 8.01 -21.77
CA ILE A 50 -5.36 6.98 -20.72
C ILE A 50 -4.26 7.38 -19.73
N CYS A 51 -4.63 7.62 -18.47
CA CYS A 51 -3.65 8.05 -17.45
C CYS A 51 -4.00 7.51 -16.07
N THR A 52 -3.04 7.53 -15.16
CA THR A 52 -3.36 7.30 -13.74
C THR A 52 -4.10 8.50 -13.15
N ALA A 53 -4.98 8.23 -12.18
CA ALA A 53 -5.74 9.28 -11.50
C ALA A 53 -4.84 10.40 -10.90
N GLN A 54 -3.64 10.03 -10.40
CA GLN A 54 -2.71 10.99 -9.82
C GLN A 54 -2.16 11.98 -10.85
N ILE A 55 -1.93 11.55 -12.08
CA ILE A 55 -1.48 12.46 -13.16
C ILE A 55 -2.55 13.48 -13.47
N LEU A 56 -3.81 13.03 -13.64
CA LEU A 56 -4.92 13.95 -13.89
C LEU A 56 -5.10 14.93 -12.72
N GLN A 57 -5.03 14.44 -11.48
CA GLN A 57 -5.14 15.31 -10.30
C GLN A 57 -4.01 16.36 -10.25
N ASN A 58 -2.78 15.96 -10.55
CA ASN A 58 -1.64 16.88 -10.59
C ASN A 58 -1.81 17.91 -11.69
N ALA A 59 -2.27 17.51 -12.87
CA ALA A 59 -2.51 18.41 -14.00
C ALA A 59 -3.64 19.43 -13.72
N LEU A 60 -4.71 19.00 -13.04
CA LEU A 60 -5.78 19.92 -12.61
C LEU A 60 -5.33 20.96 -11.57
N LEU A 61 -4.26 20.68 -10.85
CA LEU A 61 -3.68 21.58 -9.83
C LEU A 61 -2.43 22.33 -10.31
N SER A 62 -1.91 22.00 -11.49
CA SER A 62 -0.68 22.61 -12.00
C SER A 62 -0.86 24.08 -12.31
N GLY A 63 0.13 24.90 -11.96
CA GLY A 63 0.23 26.29 -12.41
C GLY A 63 0.98 26.46 -13.73
N GLU A 64 1.59 25.39 -14.27
CA GLU A 64 2.34 25.40 -15.53
C GLU A 64 1.39 25.16 -16.71
N GLU A 65 1.37 26.07 -17.67
CA GLU A 65 0.44 26.02 -18.83
C GLU A 65 0.58 24.74 -19.65
N GLU A 66 1.78 24.21 -19.81
CA GLU A 66 2.05 22.98 -20.58
C GLU A 66 1.52 21.71 -19.90
N ALA A 67 1.48 21.71 -18.58
CA ALA A 67 1.00 20.57 -17.77
C ALA A 67 -0.48 20.69 -17.40
N HIS A 68 -1.02 21.92 -17.36
CA HIS A 68 -2.36 22.23 -16.86
C HIS A 68 -3.47 21.75 -17.78
N VAL A 69 -4.53 21.21 -17.16
CA VAL A 69 -5.81 20.90 -17.79
C VAL A 69 -6.96 21.38 -16.92
N GLU A 70 -8.08 21.71 -17.57
CA GLU A 70 -9.36 21.93 -16.92
C GLU A 70 -10.28 20.73 -17.14
N LEU A 71 -11.24 20.53 -16.24
CA LEU A 71 -12.25 19.48 -16.43
C LEU A 71 -13.07 19.67 -17.71
N THR A 72 -13.24 20.92 -18.12
CA THR A 72 -13.94 21.31 -19.35
C THR A 72 -13.19 20.97 -20.65
N ASP A 73 -11.91 20.62 -20.56
CA ASP A 73 -11.16 20.12 -21.71
C ASP A 73 -11.60 18.71 -22.15
N PHE A 74 -12.41 18.03 -21.33
CA PHE A 74 -12.87 16.68 -21.55
C PHE A 74 -14.39 16.64 -21.76
N SER A 75 -14.86 15.85 -22.72
CA SER A 75 -16.29 15.56 -22.92
C SER A 75 -16.77 14.37 -22.12
N LEU A 76 -15.88 13.40 -21.85
CA LEU A 76 -16.15 12.17 -21.10
C LEU A 76 -14.97 11.84 -20.18
N LEU A 77 -15.28 11.54 -18.92
CA LEU A 77 -14.31 11.02 -17.95
C LEU A 77 -14.71 9.60 -17.55
N VAL A 78 -13.94 8.62 -17.98
CA VAL A 78 -14.12 7.21 -17.60
C VAL A 78 -13.26 6.91 -16.38
N ILE A 79 -13.86 6.40 -15.31
CA ILE A 79 -13.21 6.02 -14.06
C ILE A 79 -13.29 4.52 -13.91
N ASP A 80 -12.17 3.84 -14.13
CA ASP A 80 -12.06 2.41 -13.92
C ASP A 80 -11.87 2.09 -12.44
N GLU A 81 -12.41 0.95 -11.98
CA GLU A 81 -12.49 0.59 -10.55
C GLU A 81 -13.06 1.72 -9.68
N CYS A 82 -14.18 2.27 -10.11
CA CYS A 82 -14.80 3.47 -9.54
C CYS A 82 -15.23 3.32 -8.07
N HIS A 83 -15.25 2.10 -7.52
CA HIS A 83 -15.47 1.86 -6.10
C HIS A 83 -14.38 2.52 -5.21
N HIS A 84 -13.24 2.89 -5.77
CA HIS A 84 -12.21 3.69 -5.09
C HIS A 84 -12.57 5.19 -4.95
N THR A 85 -13.70 5.64 -5.48
CA THR A 85 -14.12 7.05 -5.39
C THR A 85 -14.74 7.36 -4.02
N HIS A 86 -13.89 7.29 -2.97
CA HIS A 86 -14.31 7.56 -1.60
C HIS A 86 -13.17 8.10 -0.72
N LYS A 87 -13.50 8.73 0.40
CA LYS A 87 -12.56 9.25 1.41
C LYS A 87 -11.47 10.14 0.77
N GLU A 88 -10.19 9.83 1.07
CA GLU A 88 -9.02 10.58 0.60
C GLU A 88 -8.42 10.02 -0.71
N ALA A 89 -9.11 9.11 -1.39
CA ALA A 89 -8.64 8.56 -2.66
C ALA A 89 -8.54 9.64 -3.74
N VAL A 90 -7.60 9.48 -4.67
CA VAL A 90 -7.34 10.47 -5.71
C VAL A 90 -8.56 10.69 -6.60
N TYR A 91 -9.26 9.63 -6.98
CA TYR A 91 -10.51 9.75 -7.73
C TYR A 91 -11.53 10.63 -7.01
N ASN A 92 -11.66 10.47 -5.68
CA ASN A 92 -12.59 11.29 -4.93
C ASN A 92 -12.21 12.77 -4.90
N LYS A 93 -10.91 13.10 -4.90
CA LYS A 93 -10.43 14.49 -4.99
C LYS A 93 -10.75 15.11 -6.34
N ILE A 94 -10.56 14.36 -7.44
CA ILE A 94 -10.96 14.80 -8.79
C ILE A 94 -12.47 15.06 -8.83
N MET A 95 -13.27 14.14 -8.31
CA MET A 95 -14.72 14.26 -8.30
C MET A 95 -15.22 15.37 -7.38
N LEU A 96 -14.57 15.64 -6.25
CA LEU A 96 -14.91 16.79 -5.40
C LEU A 96 -14.67 18.13 -6.12
N ASN A 97 -13.61 18.25 -6.91
CA ASN A 97 -13.39 19.40 -7.78
C ASN A 97 -14.53 19.52 -8.83
N TYR A 98 -14.87 18.42 -9.48
CA TYR A 98 -16.00 18.33 -10.40
C TYR A 98 -17.31 18.79 -9.75
N LEU A 99 -17.67 18.21 -8.60
CA LEU A 99 -18.91 18.52 -7.88
C LEU A 99 -18.94 19.98 -7.40
N GLN A 100 -17.82 20.53 -6.99
CA GLN A 100 -17.73 21.94 -6.60
C GLN A 100 -18.06 22.85 -7.78
N LYS A 101 -17.51 22.59 -8.96
CA LYS A 101 -17.78 23.36 -10.19
C LYS A 101 -19.25 23.19 -10.62
N LYS A 102 -19.77 21.96 -10.59
CA LYS A 102 -21.19 21.67 -10.90
C LYS A 102 -22.16 22.40 -9.97
N LEU A 103 -21.96 22.31 -8.66
CA LEU A 103 -22.80 23.01 -7.67
C LEU A 103 -22.63 24.53 -7.73
N GLY A 104 -21.54 25.02 -8.28
CA GLY A 104 -21.29 26.43 -8.62
C GLY A 104 -21.97 26.91 -9.90
N GLY A 105 -22.68 26.02 -10.62
CA GLY A 105 -23.45 26.36 -11.83
C GLY A 105 -22.71 26.16 -13.15
N GLN A 106 -21.51 25.56 -13.16
CA GLN A 106 -20.80 25.24 -14.39
C GLN A 106 -21.52 24.12 -15.15
N ARG A 107 -21.76 24.30 -16.45
CA ARG A 107 -22.61 23.37 -17.27
C ARG A 107 -21.82 22.56 -18.29
N ASP A 108 -20.62 22.96 -18.65
CA ASP A 108 -19.74 22.37 -19.67
C ASP A 108 -18.76 21.34 -19.07
N LEU A 109 -19.20 20.63 -18.03
CA LEU A 109 -18.41 19.58 -17.39
C LEU A 109 -18.55 18.24 -18.14
N PRO A 110 -17.53 17.37 -18.08
CA PRO A 110 -17.57 16.08 -18.75
C PRO A 110 -18.66 15.17 -18.19
N GLN A 111 -19.22 14.31 -19.03
CA GLN A 111 -20.00 13.17 -18.56
C GLN A 111 -19.09 12.21 -17.79
N ILE A 112 -19.61 11.60 -16.73
CA ILE A 112 -18.89 10.63 -15.91
C ILE A 112 -19.38 9.23 -16.20
N LEU A 113 -18.44 8.30 -16.46
CA LEU A 113 -18.70 6.87 -16.58
C LEU A 113 -17.83 6.12 -15.56
N GLY A 114 -18.44 5.55 -14.54
CA GLY A 114 -17.78 4.69 -13.56
C GLY A 114 -17.92 3.21 -13.89
N LEU A 115 -16.82 2.48 -13.87
CA LEU A 115 -16.78 1.04 -14.10
C LEU A 115 -16.27 0.33 -12.84
N THR A 116 -16.93 -0.75 -12.42
CA THR A 116 -16.46 -1.60 -11.32
C THR A 116 -17.08 -2.98 -11.38
N ALA A 117 -16.32 -3.99 -10.98
CA ALA A 117 -16.83 -5.35 -10.81
C ALA A 117 -17.68 -5.49 -9.54
N SER A 118 -17.41 -4.68 -8.51
CA SER A 118 -18.12 -4.70 -7.24
C SER A 118 -17.92 -3.38 -6.49
N PRO A 119 -18.99 -2.62 -6.22
CA PRO A 119 -18.90 -1.41 -5.41
C PRO A 119 -18.71 -1.68 -3.91
N GLY A 120 -18.95 -2.91 -3.44
CA GLY A 120 -18.91 -3.30 -2.04
C GLY A 120 -20.04 -2.72 -1.19
N THR A 121 -19.97 -2.95 0.12
CA THR A 121 -20.90 -2.41 1.10
C THR A 121 -20.32 -1.23 1.91
N GLY A 122 -19.05 -0.89 1.69
CA GLY A 122 -18.33 0.12 2.47
C GLY A 122 -17.99 -0.31 3.90
N GLY A 123 -18.14 -1.60 4.21
CA GLY A 123 -17.99 -2.18 5.55
C GLY A 123 -19.29 -2.20 6.35
N GLU A 124 -20.40 -1.77 5.75
CA GLU A 124 -21.73 -1.82 6.36
C GLU A 124 -22.28 -3.24 6.37
N THR A 125 -22.95 -3.60 7.46
CA THR A 125 -23.57 -4.92 7.65
C THR A 125 -25.11 -4.86 7.65
N SER A 126 -25.68 -3.66 7.65
CA SER A 126 -27.12 -3.44 7.55
C SER A 126 -27.52 -3.09 6.12
N PHE A 127 -28.78 -3.38 5.78
CA PHE A 127 -29.34 -3.07 4.47
C PHE A 127 -29.36 -1.56 4.21
N GLU A 128 -29.82 -0.77 5.18
CA GLU A 128 -29.86 0.69 5.08
C GLU A 128 -28.47 1.30 4.93
N GLY A 129 -27.49 0.76 5.66
CA GLY A 129 -26.09 1.16 5.53
C GLY A 129 -25.52 0.87 4.15
N ALA A 130 -25.78 -0.32 3.60
CA ALA A 130 -25.37 -0.69 2.26
C ALA A 130 -26.02 0.19 1.17
N VAL A 131 -27.31 0.45 1.27
CA VAL A 131 -28.03 1.39 0.37
C VAL A 131 -27.41 2.78 0.43
N LYS A 132 -27.14 3.28 1.64
CA LYS A 132 -26.48 4.59 1.83
C LYS A 132 -25.08 4.62 1.20
N HIS A 133 -24.32 3.53 1.31
CA HIS A 133 -23.01 3.41 0.69
C HIS A 133 -23.09 3.48 -0.85
N ILE A 134 -24.00 2.74 -1.47
CA ILE A 134 -24.22 2.78 -2.93
C ILE A 134 -24.64 4.19 -3.37
N LEU A 135 -25.59 4.82 -2.68
CA LEU A 135 -25.98 6.20 -2.96
C LEU A 135 -24.80 7.19 -2.83
N GLN A 136 -23.92 6.98 -1.85
CA GLN A 136 -22.73 7.83 -1.69
C GLN A 136 -21.76 7.69 -2.86
N ILE A 137 -21.51 6.48 -3.36
CA ILE A 137 -20.68 6.27 -4.57
C ILE A 137 -21.34 6.95 -5.77
N CYS A 138 -22.65 6.76 -5.96
CA CYS A 138 -23.40 7.42 -7.01
C CYS A 138 -23.31 8.95 -6.91
N ALA A 139 -23.42 9.51 -5.71
CA ALA A 139 -23.29 10.93 -5.48
C ALA A 139 -21.87 11.45 -5.81
N ASN A 140 -20.84 10.73 -5.37
CA ASN A 140 -19.44 11.08 -5.64
C ASN A 140 -19.12 11.06 -7.15
N LEU A 141 -19.72 10.13 -7.89
CA LEU A 141 -19.54 9.98 -9.35
C LEU A 141 -20.54 10.80 -10.17
N ASP A 142 -21.46 11.50 -9.53
CA ASP A 142 -22.55 12.20 -10.20
C ASP A 142 -23.39 11.29 -11.12
N THR A 143 -23.66 10.08 -10.66
CA THR A 143 -24.31 9.03 -11.43
C THR A 143 -25.83 9.32 -11.59
N GLU A 144 -26.31 9.28 -12.81
CA GLU A 144 -27.74 9.35 -13.09
C GLU A 144 -28.41 7.98 -13.12
N VAL A 145 -27.70 6.97 -13.63
CA VAL A 145 -28.22 5.61 -13.83
C VAL A 145 -27.16 4.58 -13.44
N ILE A 146 -27.57 3.55 -12.70
CA ILE A 146 -26.76 2.35 -12.48
C ILE A 146 -27.21 1.30 -13.50
N THR A 147 -26.25 0.83 -14.31
CA THR A 147 -26.47 -0.30 -15.23
C THR A 147 -25.84 -1.57 -14.67
N SER A 148 -26.51 -2.69 -14.81
CA SER A 148 -26.00 -4.02 -14.43
C SER A 148 -26.48 -5.07 -15.43
N ALA A 149 -25.70 -6.11 -15.61
CA ALA A 149 -25.97 -7.17 -16.60
C ALA A 149 -27.04 -8.20 -16.14
N ARG A 150 -28.00 -7.80 -15.28
CA ARG A 150 -28.97 -8.72 -14.68
C ARG A 150 -29.92 -9.37 -15.69
N GLU A 151 -30.35 -8.62 -16.71
CA GLU A 151 -31.22 -9.11 -17.76
C GLU A 151 -30.58 -10.24 -18.59
N HIS A 152 -29.25 -10.28 -18.62
CA HIS A 152 -28.45 -11.26 -19.35
C HIS A 152 -27.57 -12.13 -18.43
N ALA A 153 -27.84 -12.15 -17.12
CA ALA A 153 -27.00 -12.85 -16.13
C ALA A 153 -26.84 -14.34 -16.44
N GLN A 154 -27.91 -15.03 -16.87
CA GLN A 154 -27.84 -16.43 -17.24
C GLN A 154 -26.98 -16.68 -18.49
N HIS A 155 -27.09 -15.79 -19.48
CA HIS A 155 -26.29 -15.86 -20.69
C HIS A 155 -24.80 -15.61 -20.39
N LEU A 156 -24.49 -14.62 -19.56
CA LEU A 156 -23.13 -14.36 -19.10
C LEU A 156 -22.55 -15.52 -18.29
N GLN A 157 -23.31 -16.09 -17.38
CA GLN A 157 -22.89 -17.25 -16.58
C GLN A 157 -22.56 -18.47 -17.45
N SER A 158 -23.23 -18.66 -18.59
CA SER A 158 -22.92 -19.75 -19.51
C SER A 158 -21.55 -19.58 -20.20
N HIS A 159 -21.03 -18.35 -20.30
CA HIS A 159 -19.77 -18.03 -20.93
C HIS A 159 -18.63 -17.82 -19.92
N VAL A 160 -18.93 -17.56 -18.65
CA VAL A 160 -17.95 -17.37 -17.59
C VAL A 160 -18.16 -18.46 -16.52
N PRO A 161 -17.41 -19.55 -16.57
CA PRO A 161 -17.52 -20.63 -15.58
C PRO A 161 -17.31 -20.09 -14.16
N GLN A 162 -18.18 -20.48 -13.24
CA GLN A 162 -18.02 -20.17 -11.81
C GLN A 162 -17.13 -21.25 -11.16
N PRO A 163 -16.13 -20.87 -10.36
CA PRO A 163 -15.30 -21.84 -9.67
C PRO A 163 -16.09 -22.58 -8.58
N ARG A 164 -15.75 -23.85 -8.36
CA ARG A 164 -16.22 -24.57 -7.19
C ARG A 164 -15.51 -24.03 -5.95
N LYS A 165 -16.30 -23.50 -5.01
CA LYS A 165 -15.76 -23.07 -3.72
C LYS A 165 -15.57 -24.25 -2.80
N GLN A 166 -14.41 -24.30 -2.11
CA GLN A 166 -14.13 -25.28 -1.08
C GLN A 166 -13.38 -24.65 0.10
N TYR A 167 -13.57 -25.23 1.28
CA TYR A 167 -12.86 -24.88 2.49
C TYR A 167 -11.83 -25.97 2.80
N ASP A 168 -10.57 -25.66 2.64
CA ASP A 168 -9.47 -26.56 3.00
C ASP A 168 -8.99 -26.19 4.40
N LEU A 169 -9.51 -26.92 5.38
CA LEU A 169 -9.29 -26.62 6.79
C LEU A 169 -8.11 -27.43 7.33
N CYS A 170 -7.22 -26.77 8.06
CA CYS A 170 -6.15 -27.39 8.83
C CYS A 170 -6.42 -27.28 10.34
N GLN A 171 -5.84 -28.20 11.10
CA GLN A 171 -5.85 -28.16 12.55
C GLN A 171 -4.90 -27.07 13.07
N GLU A 172 -5.08 -26.69 14.33
CA GLU A 172 -4.06 -25.89 15.00
C GLU A 172 -2.81 -26.72 15.28
N ARG A 173 -1.67 -26.05 15.34
CA ARG A 173 -0.41 -26.67 15.74
C ARG A 173 -0.51 -27.20 17.17
N ALA A 174 -0.25 -28.47 17.39
CA ALA A 174 -0.39 -29.11 18.69
C ALA A 174 0.60 -28.53 19.73
N LEU A 175 1.82 -28.23 19.30
CA LEU A 175 2.89 -27.66 20.13
C LEU A 175 3.66 -26.62 19.29
N ASP A 176 3.97 -25.48 19.88
CA ASP A 176 4.79 -24.43 19.27
C ASP A 176 5.94 -24.00 20.18
N PRO A 177 6.96 -24.86 20.38
CA PRO A 177 8.08 -24.53 21.26
C PRO A 177 8.91 -23.34 20.75
N PHE A 178 8.94 -23.10 19.44
CA PHE A 178 9.60 -21.92 18.85
C PHE A 178 8.88 -20.64 19.25
N GLY A 179 7.56 -20.58 19.05
CA GLY A 179 6.74 -19.42 19.44
C GLY A 179 6.78 -19.17 20.94
N GLU A 180 6.72 -20.22 21.76
CA GLU A 180 6.83 -20.09 23.23
C GLU A 180 8.20 -19.55 23.67
N ARG A 181 9.28 -19.93 22.95
CA ARG A 181 10.61 -19.35 23.21
C ARG A 181 10.67 -17.86 22.87
N LEU A 182 10.08 -17.47 21.75
CA LEU A 182 9.97 -16.03 21.37
C LEU A 182 9.19 -15.24 22.42
N LYS A 183 8.06 -15.74 22.91
CA LYS A 183 7.25 -15.08 23.95
C LYS A 183 8.04 -14.91 25.25
N LYS A 184 8.85 -15.89 25.64
CA LYS A 184 9.73 -15.76 26.82
C LYS A 184 10.76 -14.66 26.64
N ILE A 185 11.37 -14.54 25.48
CA ILE A 185 12.30 -13.44 25.15
C ILE A 185 11.59 -12.08 25.22
N MET A 186 10.39 -12.00 24.65
CA MET A 186 9.58 -10.76 24.70
C MET A 186 9.24 -10.36 26.15
N ALA A 187 8.90 -11.31 26.99
CA ALA A 187 8.66 -11.06 28.42
C ALA A 187 9.92 -10.53 29.13
N GLN A 188 11.11 -11.10 28.84
CA GLN A 188 12.38 -10.61 29.39
C GLN A 188 12.68 -9.16 28.94
N ILE A 189 12.39 -8.82 27.67
CA ILE A 189 12.55 -7.44 27.18
C ILE A 189 11.58 -6.50 27.90
N GLN A 190 10.33 -6.91 28.11
CA GLN A 190 9.35 -6.11 28.85
C GLN A 190 9.75 -5.91 30.31
N GLU A 191 10.28 -6.92 30.97
CA GLU A 191 10.82 -6.82 32.33
C GLU A 191 11.97 -5.81 32.39
N HIS A 192 12.90 -5.85 31.42
CA HIS A 192 13.99 -4.87 31.31
C HIS A 192 13.49 -3.42 31.14
N MET A 193 12.30 -3.22 30.56
CA MET A 193 11.71 -1.88 30.43
C MET A 193 11.24 -1.28 31.77
N GLU A 194 10.99 -2.10 32.77
CA GLU A 194 10.52 -1.68 34.12
C GLU A 194 9.25 -0.82 34.04
N MET A 195 8.35 -1.13 33.12
CA MET A 195 7.10 -0.38 32.90
C MET A 195 5.88 -1.24 33.30
N PRO A 196 4.96 -0.71 34.11
CA PRO A 196 3.72 -1.41 34.42
C PRO A 196 2.73 -1.41 33.25
N GLY A 197 1.88 -2.44 33.18
CA GLY A 197 0.72 -2.46 32.28
C GLY A 197 1.06 -2.69 30.81
N LEU A 198 2.21 -3.30 30.51
CA LEU A 198 2.55 -3.68 29.12
C LEU A 198 1.63 -4.79 28.62
N PRO A 199 1.24 -4.77 27.32
CA PRO A 199 0.38 -5.79 26.74
C PRO A 199 1.07 -7.16 26.73
N GLN A 200 0.28 -8.24 26.94
CA GLN A 200 0.76 -9.61 26.98
C GLN A 200 0.21 -10.48 25.81
N ASP A 201 -0.56 -9.89 24.94
CA ASP A 201 -1.20 -10.54 23.79
C ASP A 201 -0.21 -10.69 22.60
N PHE A 202 0.95 -11.28 22.87
CA PHE A 202 2.04 -11.50 21.91
C PHE A 202 1.58 -12.24 20.66
N GLY A 203 2.11 -11.86 19.50
CA GLY A 203 1.78 -12.47 18.21
C GLY A 203 0.47 -11.95 17.61
N THR A 204 -0.05 -10.82 18.08
CA THR A 204 -1.30 -10.23 17.58
C THR A 204 -1.10 -8.85 16.95
N GLN A 205 -2.03 -8.44 16.08
CA GLN A 205 -2.07 -7.07 15.56
C GLN A 205 -2.39 -6.04 16.66
N VAL A 206 -3.17 -6.42 17.66
CA VAL A 206 -3.51 -5.55 18.80
C VAL A 206 -2.25 -5.24 19.59
N TYR A 207 -1.42 -6.26 19.87
CA TYR A 207 -0.11 -6.08 20.48
C TYR A 207 0.75 -5.11 19.67
N GLU A 208 0.86 -5.32 18.36
CA GLU A 208 1.63 -4.44 17.48
C GLU A 208 1.19 -2.99 17.58
N GLN A 209 -0.12 -2.72 17.49
CA GLN A 209 -0.66 -1.36 17.61
C GLN A 209 -0.26 -0.69 18.91
N ARG A 210 -0.40 -1.40 20.05
CA ARG A 210 -0.05 -0.88 21.37
C ARG A 210 1.45 -0.59 21.49
N ILE A 211 2.30 -1.48 20.96
CA ILE A 211 3.75 -1.27 20.99
C ILE A 211 4.18 -0.13 20.04
N VAL A 212 3.54 0.03 18.88
CA VAL A 212 3.77 1.19 17.99
C VAL A 212 3.38 2.50 18.67
N GLU A 213 2.27 2.53 19.42
CA GLU A 213 1.88 3.70 20.21
C GLU A 213 2.90 3.99 21.31
N LEU A 214 3.37 2.95 22.00
CA LEU A 214 4.41 3.07 23.02
C LEU A 214 5.72 3.60 22.43
N GLU A 215 6.16 3.08 21.28
CA GLU A 215 7.34 3.55 20.57
C GLU A 215 7.24 5.04 20.20
N ASN A 216 6.08 5.48 19.70
CA ASN A 216 5.86 6.88 19.35
C ASN A 216 5.87 7.79 20.59
N ARG A 217 5.17 7.41 21.66
CA ARG A 217 5.17 8.16 22.94
C ARG A 217 6.57 8.23 23.55
N ALA A 218 7.33 7.15 23.48
CA ALA A 218 8.70 7.11 23.96
C ALA A 218 9.62 8.06 23.15
N ALA A 219 9.45 8.12 21.83
CA ALA A 219 10.17 9.07 20.99
C ALA A 219 9.82 10.53 21.34
N GLU A 220 8.52 10.85 21.49
CA GLU A 220 8.04 12.19 21.87
C GLU A 220 8.52 12.63 23.26
N ARG A 221 8.72 11.69 24.19
CA ARG A 221 9.26 11.92 25.52
C ARG A 221 10.79 11.82 25.62
N PHE A 222 11.46 11.56 24.48
CA PHE A 222 12.90 11.33 24.41
C PHE A 222 13.39 10.18 25.30
N CYS A 223 12.58 9.14 25.48
CA CYS A 223 12.94 7.94 26.25
C CYS A 223 13.52 6.88 25.31
N ARG A 224 14.85 6.91 25.10
CA ARG A 224 15.56 5.99 24.19
C ARG A 224 15.39 4.53 24.61
N LYS A 225 15.55 4.18 25.91
CA LYS A 225 15.40 2.81 26.43
C LYS A 225 14.07 2.18 25.98
N THR A 226 12.98 2.84 26.31
CA THR A 226 11.64 2.36 25.95
C THR A 226 11.45 2.24 24.44
N ARG A 227 11.93 3.24 23.68
CA ARG A 227 11.78 3.24 22.22
C ARG A 227 12.53 2.08 21.56
N VAL A 228 13.78 1.83 21.97
CA VAL A 228 14.60 0.75 21.40
C VAL A 228 14.02 -0.61 21.77
N CYS A 229 13.61 -0.82 23.02
CA CYS A 229 12.93 -2.05 23.44
C CYS A 229 11.63 -2.27 22.65
N ALA A 230 10.82 -1.23 22.46
CA ALA A 230 9.59 -1.33 21.67
C ALA A 230 9.86 -1.74 20.21
N LEU A 231 10.91 -1.20 19.60
CA LEU A 231 11.33 -1.59 18.25
C LEU A 231 11.66 -3.09 18.18
N HIS A 232 12.42 -3.62 19.14
CA HIS A 232 12.77 -5.04 19.19
C HIS A 232 11.54 -5.92 19.46
N LEU A 233 10.67 -5.52 20.40
CA LEU A 233 9.42 -6.24 20.65
C LEU A 233 8.54 -6.34 19.41
N ARG A 234 8.51 -5.31 18.57
CA ARG A 234 7.81 -5.38 17.27
C ARG A 234 8.44 -6.43 16.35
N ARG A 235 9.77 -6.54 16.29
CA ARG A 235 10.45 -7.55 15.48
C ARG A 235 10.16 -8.98 15.95
N TYR A 236 10.12 -9.20 17.26
CA TYR A 236 9.70 -10.49 17.81
C TYR A 236 8.22 -10.78 17.53
N ASN A 237 7.36 -9.77 17.61
CA ASN A 237 5.95 -9.91 17.25
C ASN A 237 5.76 -10.22 15.76
N ASP A 238 6.52 -9.58 14.87
CA ASP A 238 6.58 -9.91 13.44
C ASP A 238 6.99 -11.38 13.25
N ALA A 239 8.01 -11.84 13.96
CA ALA A 239 8.47 -13.23 13.90
C ALA A 239 7.40 -14.22 14.39
N LEU A 240 6.64 -13.90 15.43
CA LEU A 240 5.49 -14.72 15.87
C LEU A 240 4.39 -14.78 14.80
N LEU A 241 4.08 -13.66 14.15
CA LEU A 241 3.10 -13.62 13.06
C LEU A 241 3.57 -14.43 11.83
N ILE A 242 4.86 -14.36 11.51
CA ILE A 242 5.47 -15.16 10.45
C ILE A 242 5.41 -16.65 10.81
N ASN A 243 5.76 -17.02 12.04
CA ASN A 243 5.67 -18.40 12.54
C ASN A 243 4.25 -18.98 12.48
N ASP A 244 3.24 -18.17 12.77
CA ASP A 244 1.83 -18.58 12.66
C ASP A 244 1.34 -18.70 11.20
N THR A 245 2.00 -18.03 10.27
CA THR A 245 1.57 -17.95 8.87
C THR A 245 2.33 -18.90 7.97
N VAL A 246 3.65 -18.97 8.08
CA VAL A 246 4.56 -19.75 7.22
C VAL A 246 5.53 -20.59 8.07
N ARG A 247 6.79 -20.76 7.67
CA ARG A 247 7.76 -21.62 8.38
C ARG A 247 8.33 -20.94 9.62
N MET A 248 8.69 -21.74 10.63
CA MET A 248 9.52 -21.31 11.76
C MET A 248 10.88 -20.76 11.29
N MET A 249 11.48 -21.38 10.24
CA MET A 249 12.74 -20.93 9.66
C MET A 249 12.65 -19.52 9.09
N ASP A 250 11.55 -19.14 8.45
CA ASP A 250 11.34 -17.79 7.91
C ASP A 250 11.25 -16.76 9.05
N ALA A 251 10.62 -17.12 10.16
CA ALA A 251 10.56 -16.29 11.37
C ALA A 251 11.96 -16.10 12.00
N PHE A 252 12.73 -17.18 12.08
CA PHE A 252 14.11 -17.12 12.57
C PHE A 252 15.00 -16.25 11.67
N GLN A 253 14.94 -16.42 10.35
CA GLN A 253 15.72 -15.63 9.40
C GLN A 253 15.38 -14.13 9.48
N CYS A 254 14.12 -13.78 9.67
CA CYS A 254 13.70 -12.39 9.88
C CYS A 254 14.39 -11.75 11.09
N LEU A 255 14.47 -12.48 12.21
CA LEU A 255 15.18 -12.02 13.40
C LEU A 255 16.70 -11.99 13.19
N GLN A 256 17.27 -13.04 12.56
CA GLN A 256 18.69 -13.10 12.29
C GLN A 256 19.15 -11.92 11.43
N GLN A 257 18.41 -11.61 10.37
CA GLN A 257 18.71 -10.45 9.51
C GLN A 257 18.62 -9.13 10.29
N PHE A 258 17.59 -8.96 11.13
CA PHE A 258 17.44 -7.78 11.96
C PHE A 258 18.61 -7.58 12.94
N TYR A 259 19.16 -8.66 13.50
CA TYR A 259 20.32 -8.61 14.42
C TYR A 259 21.70 -8.64 13.71
N ALA A 260 21.73 -8.90 12.39
CA ALA A 260 22.97 -8.81 11.59
C ALA A 260 23.36 -7.36 11.26
N ASP A 261 22.41 -6.43 11.28
CA ASP A 261 22.70 -5.02 11.05
C ASP A 261 23.58 -4.46 12.18
N GLU A 262 24.60 -3.69 11.83
CA GLU A 262 25.48 -3.03 12.80
C GLU A 262 24.71 -2.09 13.70
N ARG A 263 24.91 -2.21 15.01
CA ARG A 263 24.25 -1.42 16.04
C ARG A 263 25.26 -0.77 16.97
N ASP A 264 24.81 0.28 17.66
CA ASP A 264 25.61 0.95 18.67
C ASP A 264 25.76 0.07 19.92
N THR A 265 26.81 -0.73 19.97
CA THR A 265 27.14 -1.61 21.11
C THR A 265 27.56 -0.84 22.38
N LYS A 266 27.72 0.48 22.30
CA LYS A 266 27.99 1.32 23.47
C LYS A 266 26.76 1.56 24.31
N ASP A 267 25.57 1.54 23.70
CA ASP A 267 24.30 1.69 24.42
C ASP A 267 24.01 0.43 25.25
N PRO A 268 23.78 0.57 26.58
CA PRO A 268 23.52 -0.57 27.46
C PRO A 268 22.26 -1.35 27.08
N THR A 269 21.21 -0.67 26.60
CA THR A 269 19.95 -1.30 26.19
C THR A 269 20.13 -2.10 24.90
N GLU A 270 20.79 -1.54 23.90
CA GLU A 270 21.07 -2.27 22.66
C GLU A 270 21.98 -3.47 22.89
N ARG A 271 22.95 -3.35 23.79
CA ARG A 271 23.82 -4.46 24.21
C ARG A 271 23.01 -5.57 24.88
N PHE A 272 22.12 -5.24 25.83
CA PHE A 272 21.24 -6.20 26.48
C PHE A 272 20.39 -6.97 25.44
N LEU A 273 19.76 -6.25 24.50
CA LEU A 273 18.91 -6.85 23.48
C LEU A 273 19.68 -7.76 22.51
N ALA A 274 20.88 -7.35 22.09
CA ALA A 274 21.75 -8.14 21.24
C ALA A 274 22.22 -9.42 21.97
N THR A 275 22.63 -9.31 23.23
CA THR A 275 23.05 -10.44 24.06
C THR A 275 21.88 -11.43 24.26
N THR A 276 20.70 -10.92 24.57
CA THR A 276 19.49 -11.76 24.72
C THR A 276 19.19 -12.58 23.47
N PHE A 277 19.31 -11.97 22.27
CA PHE A 277 19.16 -12.72 21.02
C PHE A 277 20.27 -13.74 20.83
N ALA A 278 21.54 -13.34 21.04
CA ALA A 278 22.71 -14.21 20.84
C ALA A 278 22.64 -15.49 21.69
N GLU A 279 22.25 -15.36 22.98
CA GLU A 279 22.08 -16.49 23.89
C GLU A 279 20.97 -17.47 23.45
N ASN A 280 19.93 -16.95 22.79
CA ASN A 280 18.80 -17.75 22.34
C ASN A 280 18.95 -18.27 20.90
N ARG A 281 19.89 -17.75 20.11
CA ARG A 281 20.02 -17.99 18.68
C ARG A 281 20.16 -19.47 18.33
N ALA A 282 21.02 -20.20 19.01
CA ALA A 282 21.24 -21.63 18.73
C ALA A 282 19.99 -22.46 19.00
N THR A 283 19.31 -22.20 20.11
CA THR A 283 18.05 -22.87 20.48
C THR A 283 16.95 -22.56 19.45
N LEU A 284 16.79 -21.30 19.06
CA LEU A 284 15.80 -20.88 18.07
C LEU A 284 16.07 -21.52 16.71
N LEU A 285 17.34 -21.60 16.27
CA LEU A 285 17.71 -22.25 15.01
C LEU A 285 17.39 -23.76 15.04
N ALA A 286 17.70 -24.44 16.14
CA ALA A 286 17.40 -25.87 16.28
C ALA A 286 15.88 -26.14 16.23
N LEU A 287 15.08 -25.31 16.93
CA LEU A 287 13.63 -25.41 16.90
C LEU A 287 13.05 -25.09 15.52
N ALA A 288 13.60 -24.08 14.83
CA ALA A 288 13.16 -23.68 13.50
C ALA A 288 13.41 -24.77 12.43
N GLY A 289 14.43 -25.61 12.63
CA GLY A 289 14.72 -26.76 11.76
C GLY A 289 13.92 -28.03 12.06
N ASP A 290 13.14 -28.07 13.14
CA ASP A 290 12.42 -29.27 13.57
C ASP A 290 11.04 -29.38 12.89
N ARG A 291 10.95 -30.20 11.86
CA ARG A 291 9.72 -30.40 11.07
C ARG A 291 8.52 -30.92 11.88
N ARG A 292 8.74 -31.50 13.06
CA ARG A 292 7.64 -31.99 13.92
C ARG A 292 6.71 -30.87 14.40
N TYR A 293 7.22 -29.67 14.46
CA TYR A 293 6.49 -28.46 14.91
C TYR A 293 6.12 -27.52 13.77
N GLU A 294 6.24 -27.97 12.52
CA GLU A 294 5.96 -27.14 11.36
C GLU A 294 4.47 -26.73 11.26
N ASN A 295 4.19 -25.67 10.57
CA ASN A 295 2.85 -25.11 10.43
C ASN A 295 1.94 -26.06 9.63
N PRO A 296 0.84 -26.59 10.20
CA PRO A 296 -0.07 -27.50 9.51
C PRO A 296 -0.70 -26.91 8.23
N ARG A 297 -0.75 -25.59 8.11
CA ARG A 297 -1.25 -24.89 6.93
C ARG A 297 -0.39 -25.17 5.70
N LEU A 298 0.92 -25.34 5.87
CA LEU A 298 1.84 -25.71 4.80
C LEU A 298 1.60 -27.12 4.27
N SER A 299 1.39 -28.09 5.16
CA SER A 299 1.04 -29.46 4.76
C SER A 299 -0.27 -29.51 3.98
N LYS A 300 -1.25 -28.71 4.39
CA LYS A 300 -2.52 -28.62 3.66
C LYS A 300 -2.37 -27.94 2.31
N LEU A 301 -1.52 -26.92 2.20
CA LEU A 301 -1.19 -26.32 0.91
C LEU A 301 -0.49 -27.33 -0.02
N GLU A 302 0.41 -28.13 0.52
CA GLU A 302 1.07 -29.21 -0.23
C GLU A 302 0.05 -30.19 -0.83
N GLU A 303 -0.93 -30.66 -0.03
CA GLU A 303 -2.00 -31.54 -0.52
C GLU A 303 -2.78 -30.90 -1.68
N ILE A 304 -3.16 -29.62 -1.55
CA ILE A 304 -3.86 -28.87 -2.59
C ILE A 304 -3.02 -28.79 -3.87
N LEU A 305 -1.73 -28.46 -3.75
CA LEU A 305 -0.84 -28.36 -4.89
C LEU A 305 -0.62 -29.72 -5.56
N GLN A 306 -0.47 -30.80 -4.80
CA GLN A 306 -0.35 -32.16 -5.34
C GLN A 306 -1.60 -32.62 -6.10
N GLU A 307 -2.79 -32.27 -5.60
CA GLU A 307 -4.06 -32.60 -6.26
C GLU A 307 -4.20 -31.87 -7.62
N HIS A 308 -3.84 -30.60 -7.68
CA HIS A 308 -4.11 -29.75 -8.84
C HIS A 308 -2.99 -29.72 -9.89
N PHE A 309 -1.73 -29.97 -9.49
CA PHE A 309 -0.57 -29.91 -10.39
C PHE A 309 -0.01 -31.31 -10.70
N GLN A 310 -0.85 -32.15 -11.29
CA GLN A 310 -0.45 -33.48 -11.75
C GLN A 310 0.29 -33.45 -13.10
N PRO A 311 1.18 -34.43 -13.39
CA PRO A 311 2.05 -34.42 -14.59
C PRO A 311 1.35 -34.25 -15.93
N MET A 312 0.09 -34.67 -16.03
CA MET A 312 -0.69 -34.66 -17.28
C MET A 312 -1.65 -33.47 -17.41
N ARG A 313 -1.67 -32.56 -16.42
CA ARG A 313 -2.57 -31.40 -16.41
C ARG A 313 -1.79 -30.11 -16.61
N LEU A 314 -2.20 -29.34 -17.62
CA LEU A 314 -1.75 -27.96 -17.82
C LEU A 314 -2.52 -27.05 -16.82
N SER A 315 -2.18 -27.13 -15.54
CA SER A 315 -2.84 -26.32 -14.51
C SER A 315 -2.09 -25.02 -14.27
N ARG A 316 -2.84 -23.94 -14.08
CA ARG A 316 -2.36 -22.64 -13.59
C ARG A 316 -3.02 -22.32 -12.26
N GLY A 317 -2.26 -21.72 -11.35
CA GLY A 317 -2.79 -21.37 -10.03
C GLY A 317 -2.20 -20.09 -9.45
N ILE A 318 -2.96 -19.51 -8.51
CA ILE A 318 -2.52 -18.39 -7.69
C ILE A 318 -2.80 -18.70 -6.24
N VAL A 319 -1.79 -18.48 -5.39
CA VAL A 319 -1.91 -18.52 -3.93
C VAL A 319 -1.82 -17.09 -3.42
N PHE A 320 -2.94 -16.56 -2.94
CA PHE A 320 -3.00 -15.24 -2.35
C PHE A 320 -2.61 -15.26 -0.88
N THR A 321 -1.72 -14.37 -0.48
CA THR A 321 -1.23 -14.21 0.89
C THR A 321 -1.22 -12.74 1.31
N LYS A 322 -1.20 -12.49 2.61
CA LYS A 322 -1.36 -11.15 3.18
C LYS A 322 -0.16 -10.23 2.93
N THR A 323 1.06 -10.77 3.02
CA THR A 323 2.28 -9.98 2.99
C THR A 323 3.25 -10.45 1.92
N ARG A 324 4.12 -9.56 1.46
CA ARG A 324 5.23 -9.90 0.55
C ARG A 324 6.15 -10.95 1.16
N GLN A 325 6.47 -10.80 2.44
CA GLN A 325 7.29 -11.75 3.18
C GLN A 325 6.68 -13.16 3.09
N SER A 326 5.37 -13.30 3.33
CA SER A 326 4.70 -14.60 3.21
C SER A 326 4.76 -15.16 1.78
N ALA A 327 4.65 -14.31 0.75
CA ALA A 327 4.76 -14.76 -0.64
C ALA A 327 6.16 -15.32 -0.96
N HIS A 328 7.21 -14.61 -0.53
CA HIS A 328 8.60 -15.08 -0.68
C HIS A 328 8.88 -16.33 0.14
N SER A 329 8.37 -16.39 1.37
CA SER A 329 8.52 -17.57 2.24
C SER A 329 7.85 -18.82 1.66
N LEU A 330 6.67 -18.67 1.06
CA LEU A 330 5.97 -19.78 0.39
C LEU A 330 6.73 -20.26 -0.86
N LEU A 331 7.33 -19.33 -1.62
CA LEU A 331 8.18 -19.71 -2.75
C LEU A 331 9.42 -20.50 -2.28
N SER A 332 10.11 -20.00 -1.26
CA SER A 332 11.27 -20.68 -0.67
C SER A 332 10.88 -22.05 -0.09
N TRP A 333 9.75 -22.13 0.60
CA TRP A 333 9.20 -23.38 1.09
C TRP A 333 8.98 -24.40 -0.03
N LEU A 334 8.37 -23.98 -1.14
CA LEU A 334 8.13 -24.84 -2.29
C LEU A 334 9.44 -25.32 -2.93
N GLN A 335 10.45 -24.45 -3.00
CA GLN A 335 11.78 -24.76 -3.56
C GLN A 335 12.56 -25.78 -2.72
N ASP A 336 12.36 -25.76 -1.39
CA ASP A 336 13.00 -26.69 -0.45
C ASP A 336 12.29 -28.07 -0.41
N MET A 337 11.19 -28.24 -1.14
CA MET A 337 10.44 -29.50 -1.18
C MET A 337 10.93 -30.42 -2.30
N ASP A 338 11.56 -31.53 -1.92
CA ASP A 338 11.98 -32.57 -2.85
C ASP A 338 10.74 -33.24 -3.49
N GLY A 339 10.54 -33.03 -4.78
CA GLY A 339 9.53 -33.75 -5.58
C GLY A 339 8.40 -32.91 -6.16
N LEU A 340 8.03 -31.75 -5.62
CA LEU A 340 7.05 -30.83 -6.20
C LEU A 340 7.69 -29.79 -7.12
N CYS A 341 8.85 -29.29 -6.74
CA CYS A 341 9.57 -28.27 -7.48
C CYS A 341 10.37 -28.87 -8.65
N GLY A 342 10.32 -28.23 -9.80
CA GLY A 342 11.19 -28.51 -10.95
C GLY A 342 10.65 -29.49 -11.99
N ARG A 343 9.71 -30.38 -11.65
CA ARG A 343 9.11 -31.28 -12.65
C ARG A 343 7.75 -30.82 -13.16
N HIS A 344 6.90 -30.27 -12.27
CA HIS A 344 5.51 -29.93 -12.61
C HIS A 344 5.08 -28.53 -12.17
N ILE A 345 5.68 -27.96 -11.13
CA ILE A 345 5.36 -26.64 -10.61
C ILE A 345 6.54 -25.69 -10.85
N ARG A 346 6.30 -24.66 -11.63
CA ARG A 346 7.23 -23.55 -11.87
C ARG A 346 6.58 -22.28 -11.32
N ALA A 347 7.06 -21.88 -10.14
CA ALA A 347 6.46 -20.83 -9.36
C ALA A 347 7.28 -19.55 -9.33
N ALA A 348 6.60 -18.42 -9.20
CA ALA A 348 7.21 -17.12 -8.92
C ALA A 348 6.38 -16.31 -7.93
N VAL A 349 6.98 -15.26 -7.39
CA VAL A 349 6.29 -14.27 -6.56
C VAL A 349 5.80 -13.12 -7.43
N LEU A 350 4.58 -12.62 -7.15
CA LEU A 350 4.02 -11.43 -7.77
C LEU A 350 3.51 -10.48 -6.68
N THR A 351 4.23 -9.36 -6.45
CA THR A 351 3.93 -8.40 -5.39
C THR A 351 3.99 -6.96 -5.88
N GLY A 352 3.36 -6.06 -5.13
CA GLY A 352 3.32 -4.63 -5.48
C GLY A 352 4.66 -3.92 -5.31
N SER A 353 4.80 -2.75 -5.97
CA SER A 353 6.02 -1.95 -6.03
C SER A 353 6.31 -1.12 -4.76
N GLY A 354 5.39 -0.98 -3.83
CA GLY A 354 5.58 -0.14 -2.63
C GLY A 354 6.80 -0.55 -1.80
N TYR A 355 7.45 0.40 -1.15
CA TYR A 355 8.57 0.14 -0.25
C TYR A 355 8.06 -0.39 1.10
N SER A 356 8.61 -1.49 1.58
CA SER A 356 8.38 -1.97 2.95
C SER A 356 9.73 -2.34 3.58
N ASN A 357 9.86 -2.14 4.89
CA ASN A 357 11.10 -2.46 5.63
C ASN A 357 11.39 -3.97 5.70
N GLN A 358 10.45 -4.82 5.30
CA GLN A 358 10.54 -6.27 5.46
C GLN A 358 10.86 -7.02 4.16
N ALA A 359 10.51 -6.47 2.99
CA ALA A 359 10.81 -7.08 1.70
C ALA A 359 10.82 -6.02 0.59
N LYS A 360 11.77 -6.13 -0.33
CA LYS A 360 11.83 -5.30 -1.54
C LYS A 360 10.56 -5.53 -2.35
N GLY A 361 9.91 -4.44 -2.79
CA GLY A 361 8.80 -4.52 -3.75
C GLY A 361 9.32 -4.86 -5.14
N MET A 362 8.47 -5.47 -5.95
CA MET A 362 8.75 -5.69 -7.37
C MET A 362 8.56 -4.40 -8.14
N THR A 363 9.45 -4.12 -9.07
CA THR A 363 9.26 -3.07 -10.07
C THR A 363 8.14 -3.45 -11.03
N GLN A 364 7.66 -2.50 -11.81
CA GLN A 364 6.62 -2.77 -12.80
C GLN A 364 7.12 -3.68 -13.92
N ASN A 365 8.38 -3.51 -14.33
CA ASN A 365 9.00 -4.38 -15.33
C ASN A 365 9.11 -5.81 -14.82
N GLU A 366 9.59 -6.02 -13.59
CA GLU A 366 9.63 -7.35 -12.98
C GLU A 366 8.23 -7.99 -12.87
N GLN A 367 7.19 -7.21 -12.54
CA GLN A 367 5.81 -7.70 -12.53
C GLN A 367 5.36 -8.14 -13.93
N GLN A 368 5.63 -7.31 -14.95
CA GLN A 368 5.26 -7.60 -16.34
C GLN A 368 6.00 -8.84 -16.87
N ASP A 369 7.27 -9.01 -16.55
CA ASP A 369 8.05 -10.19 -16.89
C ASP A 369 7.44 -11.47 -16.31
N VAL A 370 7.11 -11.45 -15.01
CA VAL A 370 6.45 -12.58 -14.34
C VAL A 370 5.10 -12.90 -14.98
N ILE A 371 4.28 -11.90 -15.29
CA ILE A 371 2.98 -12.09 -15.95
C ILE A 371 3.17 -12.68 -17.35
N THR A 372 4.18 -12.23 -18.10
CA THR A 372 4.49 -12.75 -19.44
C THR A 372 4.89 -14.21 -19.38
N LEU A 373 5.77 -14.59 -18.46
CA LEU A 373 6.18 -15.98 -18.24
C LEU A 373 5.01 -16.87 -17.75
N PHE A 374 4.11 -16.31 -16.94
CA PHE A 374 2.90 -17.01 -16.49
C PHE A 374 1.89 -17.18 -17.66
N ARG A 375 1.80 -16.20 -18.54
CA ARG A 375 0.95 -16.27 -19.74
C ARG A 375 1.48 -17.27 -20.75
N SER A 376 2.80 -17.31 -21.01
CA SER A 376 3.43 -18.27 -21.91
C SER A 376 3.36 -19.72 -21.40
N GLY A 377 3.12 -19.91 -20.09
CA GLY A 377 3.12 -21.20 -19.40
C GLY A 377 4.51 -21.64 -18.96
N GLU A 378 5.52 -20.80 -19.06
CA GLU A 378 6.84 -21.04 -18.43
C GLU A 378 6.75 -21.03 -16.91
N LEU A 379 5.86 -20.21 -16.35
CA LEU A 379 5.41 -20.29 -14.97
C LEU A 379 3.96 -20.81 -14.93
N ASN A 380 3.61 -21.57 -13.90
CA ASN A 380 2.25 -22.09 -13.74
C ASN A 380 1.68 -21.87 -12.32
N LEU A 381 2.46 -21.35 -11.39
CA LEU A 381 2.00 -21.00 -10.04
C LEU A 381 2.53 -19.63 -9.63
N LEU A 382 1.66 -18.78 -9.10
CA LEU A 382 2.04 -17.49 -8.53
C LEU A 382 1.74 -17.46 -7.02
N PHE A 383 2.72 -17.02 -6.23
CA PHE A 383 2.48 -16.57 -4.86
C PHE A 383 2.33 -15.05 -4.87
N SER A 384 1.14 -14.55 -4.54
CA SER A 384 0.84 -13.14 -4.72
C SER A 384 0.20 -12.48 -3.49
N THR A 385 0.36 -11.19 -3.41
CA THR A 385 -0.43 -10.32 -2.53
C THR A 385 -1.65 -9.79 -3.30
N SER A 386 -2.39 -8.85 -2.71
CA SER A 386 -3.56 -8.23 -3.34
C SER A 386 -3.31 -7.60 -4.72
N VAL A 387 -2.05 -7.42 -5.14
CA VAL A 387 -1.72 -6.87 -6.47
C VAL A 387 -2.30 -7.71 -7.61
N ALA A 388 -2.40 -9.02 -7.45
CA ALA A 388 -3.01 -9.90 -8.45
C ALA A 388 -4.53 -10.03 -8.33
N GLU A 389 -5.15 -9.47 -7.30
CA GLU A 389 -6.61 -9.44 -7.16
C GLU A 389 -7.23 -8.50 -8.18
N GLU A 390 -6.65 -7.31 -8.37
CA GLU A 390 -7.20 -6.22 -9.15
C GLU A 390 -6.27 -5.78 -10.28
N GLY A 391 -6.84 -5.55 -11.45
CA GLY A 391 -6.25 -4.80 -12.54
C GLY A 391 -5.23 -5.51 -13.43
N LEU A 392 -4.50 -6.51 -12.97
CA LEU A 392 -3.53 -7.22 -13.80
C LEU A 392 -4.22 -8.21 -14.75
N ASP A 393 -3.77 -8.22 -16.02
CA ASP A 393 -4.22 -9.19 -17.02
C ASP A 393 -3.53 -10.54 -16.82
N ILE A 394 -4.02 -11.27 -15.82
CA ILE A 394 -3.56 -12.60 -15.49
C ILE A 394 -4.43 -13.63 -16.22
N PRO A 395 -3.82 -14.63 -16.90
CA PRO A 395 -4.55 -15.72 -17.55
C PRO A 395 -5.47 -16.48 -16.60
N GLU A 396 -6.43 -17.19 -17.18
CA GLU A 396 -7.35 -18.05 -16.44
C GLU A 396 -6.64 -19.08 -15.58
N CYS A 397 -7.05 -19.19 -14.30
CA CYS A 397 -6.49 -20.14 -13.37
C CYS A 397 -7.46 -21.29 -13.09
N ASN A 398 -6.90 -22.49 -12.91
CA ASN A 398 -7.62 -23.70 -12.51
C ASN A 398 -7.81 -23.78 -11.00
N ILE A 399 -6.88 -23.16 -10.25
CA ILE A 399 -6.92 -23.11 -8.80
C ILE A 399 -6.54 -21.72 -8.29
N VAL A 400 -7.36 -21.19 -7.40
CA VAL A 400 -7.06 -19.99 -6.61
C VAL A 400 -7.14 -20.36 -5.14
N VAL A 401 -6.07 -20.15 -4.40
CA VAL A 401 -5.98 -20.44 -2.96
C VAL A 401 -5.91 -19.14 -2.17
N ARG A 402 -6.81 -18.98 -1.21
CA ARG A 402 -6.79 -17.90 -0.22
C ARG A 402 -6.08 -18.39 1.04
N TYR A 403 -4.79 -18.11 1.15
CA TYR A 403 -3.92 -18.65 2.20
C TYR A 403 -4.03 -17.82 3.49
N GLY A 404 -4.89 -18.21 4.42
CA GLY A 404 -5.05 -17.57 5.73
C GLY A 404 -5.44 -16.09 5.64
N LEU A 405 -6.29 -15.71 4.69
CA LEU A 405 -6.63 -14.32 4.44
C LEU A 405 -7.93 -13.89 5.12
N MET A 406 -7.89 -12.70 5.72
CA MET A 406 -9.06 -11.95 6.13
C MET A 406 -9.14 -10.66 5.31
N THR A 407 -9.93 -10.65 4.25
CA THR A 407 -10.15 -9.50 3.38
C THR A 407 -11.61 -9.09 3.36
N ASN A 408 -11.94 -8.03 2.62
CA ASN A 408 -13.32 -7.61 2.40
C ASN A 408 -13.96 -8.38 1.23
N GLU A 409 -15.25 -8.16 1.02
CA GLU A 409 -16.04 -8.79 -0.04
C GLU A 409 -15.56 -8.43 -1.44
N ILE A 410 -15.03 -7.22 -1.67
CA ILE A 410 -14.49 -6.79 -2.97
C ILE A 410 -13.29 -7.65 -3.34
N ALA A 411 -12.31 -7.76 -2.45
CA ALA A 411 -11.11 -8.58 -2.66
C ALA A 411 -11.45 -10.07 -2.86
N MET A 412 -12.48 -10.57 -2.16
CA MET A 412 -12.98 -11.93 -2.37
C MET A 412 -13.53 -12.11 -3.79
N VAL A 413 -14.38 -11.20 -4.26
CA VAL A 413 -14.97 -11.26 -5.61
C VAL A 413 -13.88 -11.18 -6.68
N GLN A 414 -12.93 -10.27 -6.52
CA GLN A 414 -11.81 -10.10 -7.46
C GLN A 414 -10.91 -11.31 -7.53
N ALA A 415 -10.53 -11.89 -6.37
CA ALA A 415 -9.73 -13.11 -6.32
C ALA A 415 -10.48 -14.31 -6.94
N ARG A 416 -11.78 -14.48 -6.62
CA ARG A 416 -12.63 -15.51 -7.23
C ARG A 416 -12.69 -15.36 -8.75
N GLY A 417 -12.74 -14.12 -9.25
CA GLY A 417 -12.72 -13.79 -10.68
C GLY A 417 -11.45 -14.21 -11.41
N ARG A 418 -10.38 -14.64 -10.73
CA ARG A 418 -9.18 -15.22 -11.36
C ARG A 418 -9.34 -16.72 -11.68
N ALA A 419 -10.22 -17.42 -10.99
CA ALA A 419 -10.54 -18.83 -11.24
C ALA A 419 -11.60 -18.95 -12.35
N ARG A 420 -11.22 -18.72 -13.61
CA ARG A 420 -12.11 -18.69 -14.79
C ARG A 420 -12.00 -19.90 -15.68
N ALA A 421 -11.03 -20.79 -15.46
CA ALA A 421 -10.90 -22.01 -16.24
C ALA A 421 -12.09 -22.97 -15.96
N GLN A 422 -12.38 -23.84 -16.91
CA GLN A 422 -13.39 -24.88 -16.70
C GLN A 422 -13.02 -25.79 -15.51
N ASN A 423 -14.01 -26.10 -14.68
CA ASN A 423 -13.83 -26.90 -13.45
C ASN A 423 -12.81 -26.31 -12.48
N SER A 424 -12.66 -24.97 -12.46
CA SER A 424 -11.76 -24.29 -11.56
C SER A 424 -12.22 -24.39 -10.10
N VAL A 425 -11.27 -24.22 -9.20
CA VAL A 425 -11.48 -24.29 -7.76
C VAL A 425 -11.04 -22.98 -7.11
N TYR A 426 -11.90 -22.49 -6.21
CA TYR A 426 -11.58 -21.41 -5.29
C TYR A 426 -11.51 -21.97 -3.87
N SER A 427 -10.29 -22.16 -3.38
CA SER A 427 -9.98 -22.77 -2.10
C SER A 427 -9.73 -21.72 -1.02
N VAL A 428 -10.39 -21.86 0.11
CA VAL A 428 -10.14 -21.09 1.33
C VAL A 428 -9.33 -21.96 2.29
N LEU A 429 -8.02 -21.75 2.33
CA LEU A 429 -7.11 -22.46 3.21
C LEU A 429 -6.96 -21.71 4.53
N ALA A 430 -7.52 -22.26 5.60
CA ALA A 430 -7.58 -21.63 6.91
C ALA A 430 -7.56 -22.66 8.04
N LYS A 431 -7.31 -22.21 9.27
CA LYS A 431 -7.52 -23.05 10.46
C LYS A 431 -9.00 -23.29 10.69
N ALA A 432 -9.34 -24.50 11.15
CA ALA A 432 -10.72 -24.82 11.53
C ALA A 432 -11.24 -23.83 12.60
N SER A 433 -12.49 -23.40 12.47
CA SER A 433 -13.16 -22.44 13.38
C SER A 433 -12.42 -21.10 13.54
N SER A 434 -11.63 -20.71 12.55
CA SER A 434 -10.85 -19.49 12.58
C SER A 434 -11.64 -18.26 12.15
N ARG A 435 -11.11 -17.08 12.48
CA ARG A 435 -11.65 -15.80 12.02
C ARG A 435 -11.62 -15.65 10.49
N GLU A 436 -10.68 -16.32 9.81
CA GLU A 436 -10.59 -16.32 8.35
C GLU A 436 -11.82 -16.98 7.72
N VAL A 437 -12.25 -18.15 8.24
CA VAL A 437 -13.43 -18.86 7.77
C VAL A 437 -14.69 -18.01 7.99
N PHE A 438 -14.84 -17.49 9.21
CA PHE A 438 -15.98 -16.65 9.54
C PHE A 438 -16.02 -15.39 8.66
N ARG A 439 -14.86 -14.76 8.41
CA ARG A 439 -14.78 -13.58 7.55
C ARG A 439 -15.16 -13.88 6.10
N GLU A 440 -14.74 -15.03 5.59
CA GLU A 440 -15.09 -15.44 4.23
C GLU A 440 -16.59 -15.69 4.08
N GLN A 441 -17.24 -16.32 5.07
CA GLN A 441 -18.69 -16.50 5.09
C GLN A 441 -19.44 -15.15 5.20
N LEU A 442 -18.93 -14.25 6.05
CA LEU A 442 -19.48 -12.90 6.14
C LEU A 442 -19.38 -12.16 4.80
N ASN A 443 -18.27 -12.29 4.08
CA ASN A 443 -18.09 -11.66 2.79
C ASN A 443 -19.14 -12.15 1.76
N GLU A 444 -19.53 -13.42 1.78
CA GLU A 444 -20.61 -13.94 0.93
C GLU A 444 -21.93 -13.24 1.23
N ASN A 445 -22.28 -13.12 2.51
CA ASN A 445 -23.49 -12.39 2.91
C ASN A 445 -23.43 -10.91 2.53
N LEU A 446 -22.24 -10.28 2.59
CA LEU A 446 -22.04 -8.89 2.18
C LEU A 446 -22.20 -8.71 0.67
N VAL A 447 -21.80 -9.68 -0.16
CA VAL A 447 -22.05 -9.65 -1.60
C VAL A 447 -23.56 -9.67 -1.90
N GLU A 448 -24.32 -10.56 -1.25
CA GLU A 448 -25.79 -10.59 -1.41
C GLU A 448 -26.44 -9.28 -0.93
N LEU A 449 -25.95 -8.76 0.20
CA LEU A 449 -26.44 -7.48 0.74
C LEU A 449 -26.18 -6.33 -0.24
N MET A 450 -25.00 -6.28 -0.84
CA MET A 450 -24.63 -5.30 -1.86
C MET A 450 -25.55 -5.39 -3.08
N GLU A 451 -25.80 -6.58 -3.62
CA GLU A 451 -26.69 -6.79 -4.78
C GLU A 451 -28.11 -6.34 -4.49
N ARG A 452 -28.63 -6.63 -3.30
CA ARG A 452 -29.93 -6.15 -2.85
C ARG A 452 -29.96 -4.63 -2.72
N ALA A 453 -28.90 -4.02 -2.20
CA ALA A 453 -28.78 -2.57 -2.08
C ALA A 453 -28.75 -1.88 -3.44
N ILE A 454 -28.01 -2.41 -4.41
CA ILE A 454 -27.99 -1.91 -5.80
C ILE A 454 -29.40 -1.96 -6.39
N SER A 455 -30.11 -3.10 -6.22
CA SER A 455 -31.47 -3.26 -6.72
C SER A 455 -32.44 -2.22 -6.13
N ALA A 456 -32.31 -1.96 -4.84
CA ALA A 456 -33.14 -0.97 -4.16
C ALA A 456 -32.89 0.45 -4.67
N VAL A 457 -31.62 0.80 -4.93
CA VAL A 457 -31.25 2.10 -5.51
C VAL A 457 -31.74 2.23 -6.94
N GLN A 458 -31.63 1.18 -7.76
CA GLN A 458 -32.18 1.16 -9.13
C GLN A 458 -33.71 1.28 -9.19
N ALA A 459 -34.41 0.72 -8.21
CA ALA A 459 -35.88 0.79 -8.11
C ALA A 459 -36.41 2.09 -7.49
N MET A 460 -35.49 2.97 -7.03
CA MET A 460 -35.91 4.22 -6.37
C MET A 460 -36.58 5.18 -7.39
N PRO A 461 -37.66 5.86 -7.02
CA PRO A 461 -38.26 6.87 -7.87
C PRO A 461 -37.26 7.96 -8.24
N GLU A 462 -37.20 8.35 -9.52
CA GLU A 462 -36.20 9.29 -10.05
C GLU A 462 -36.10 10.59 -9.25
N ARG A 463 -37.25 11.15 -8.86
CA ARG A 463 -37.28 12.40 -8.06
C ARG A 463 -36.63 12.21 -6.69
N GLU A 464 -36.92 11.09 -6.03
CA GLU A 464 -36.31 10.77 -4.72
C GLU A 464 -34.83 10.54 -4.85
N TYR A 465 -34.39 9.77 -5.84
CA TYR A 465 -33.00 9.52 -6.14
C TYR A 465 -32.23 10.82 -6.35
N ARG A 466 -32.68 11.69 -7.25
CA ARG A 466 -32.03 12.98 -7.53
C ARG A 466 -31.92 13.88 -6.30
N LEU A 467 -32.94 13.92 -5.43
CA LEU A 467 -32.87 14.69 -4.19
C LEU A 467 -31.81 14.14 -3.23
N LYS A 468 -31.78 12.82 -3.04
CA LYS A 468 -30.75 12.18 -2.18
C LYS A 468 -29.33 12.39 -2.71
N ILE A 469 -29.12 12.22 -4.02
CA ILE A 469 -27.83 12.46 -4.66
C ILE A 469 -27.37 13.91 -4.43
N LEU A 470 -28.24 14.88 -4.69
CA LEU A 470 -27.91 16.30 -4.50
C LEU A 470 -27.57 16.63 -3.04
N GLU A 471 -28.30 16.09 -2.08
CA GLU A 471 -28.01 16.24 -0.65
C GLU A 471 -26.63 15.69 -0.30
N LEU A 472 -26.32 14.45 -0.72
CA LEU A 472 -25.04 13.81 -0.48
C LEU A 472 -23.88 14.56 -1.13
N GLN A 473 -24.05 15.08 -2.34
CA GLN A 473 -23.06 15.90 -3.04
C GLN A 473 -22.76 17.21 -2.28
N ARG A 474 -23.80 17.93 -1.84
CA ARG A 474 -23.65 19.15 -1.02
C ARG A 474 -22.89 18.87 0.27
N ASN A 475 -23.25 17.80 0.97
CA ASN A 475 -22.59 17.39 2.21
C ASN A 475 -21.12 16.99 1.97
N ALA A 476 -20.83 16.30 0.89
CA ALA A 476 -19.45 15.92 0.52
C ALA A 476 -18.56 17.15 0.26
N VAL A 477 -19.05 18.11 -0.55
CA VAL A 477 -18.31 19.34 -0.86
C VAL A 477 -18.16 20.23 0.38
N LEU A 478 -19.19 20.36 1.22
CA LEU A 478 -19.11 21.13 2.46
C LEU A 478 -18.09 20.51 3.43
N SER A 479 -18.14 19.19 3.63
CA SER A 479 -17.22 18.47 4.49
C SER A 479 -15.78 18.61 4.00
N TRP A 480 -15.56 18.58 2.69
CA TRP A 480 -14.24 18.78 2.10
C TRP A 480 -13.72 20.22 2.35
N ARG A 481 -14.53 21.24 2.10
CA ARG A 481 -14.15 22.64 2.39
C ARG A 481 -13.79 22.87 3.85
N VAL A 482 -14.56 22.32 4.78
CA VAL A 482 -14.28 22.41 6.21
C VAL A 482 -12.95 21.74 6.57
N LYS A 483 -12.67 20.56 5.98
CA LYS A 483 -11.38 19.88 6.18
C LYS A 483 -10.21 20.67 5.62
N GLU A 484 -10.35 21.28 4.45
CA GLU A 484 -9.30 22.10 3.85
C GLU A 484 -9.01 23.34 4.68
N ALA A 485 -10.05 24.08 5.10
CA ALA A 485 -9.91 25.23 5.97
C ALA A 485 -9.16 24.86 7.27
N ARG A 486 -9.60 23.82 7.97
CA ARG A 486 -8.93 23.31 9.18
C ARG A 486 -7.49 22.85 8.92
N SER A 487 -7.20 22.31 7.72
CA SER A 487 -5.83 21.90 7.36
C SER A 487 -4.94 23.13 7.12
N SER A 488 -5.47 24.17 6.49
CA SER A 488 -4.78 25.43 6.27
C SER A 488 -4.50 26.14 7.59
N GLU A 489 -5.51 26.29 8.45
CA GLU A 489 -5.36 26.87 9.79
C GLU A 489 -4.29 26.13 10.62
N ARG A 490 -4.33 24.81 10.60
CA ARG A 490 -3.34 24.01 11.31
C ARG A 490 -1.91 24.24 10.82
N ARG A 491 -1.69 24.42 9.51
CA ARG A 491 -0.36 24.71 8.95
C ARG A 491 0.18 26.08 9.33
N GLN A 492 -0.64 26.94 9.88
CA GLN A 492 -0.27 28.29 10.30
C GLN A 492 -0.21 28.45 11.82
N LEU A 493 -0.30 27.35 12.58
CA LEU A 493 -0.32 27.40 14.05
C LEU A 493 1.00 27.87 14.66
N HIS A 494 2.13 27.53 14.04
CA HIS A 494 3.45 27.84 14.57
C HIS A 494 4.30 28.58 13.54
N ASP A 495 5.16 29.48 14.03
CA ASP A 495 6.21 30.07 13.22
C ASP A 495 7.28 29.01 12.92
N PRO A 496 7.72 28.86 11.64
CA PRO A 496 8.77 27.89 11.30
C PRO A 496 10.07 28.07 12.06
N GLY A 497 10.38 29.31 12.49
CA GLY A 497 11.56 29.63 13.28
C GLY A 497 11.54 29.05 14.70
N ASP A 498 10.33 28.83 15.27
CA ASP A 498 10.12 28.28 16.61
C ASP A 498 9.94 26.75 16.63
N VAL A 499 10.03 26.12 15.45
CA VAL A 499 9.89 24.66 15.30
C VAL A 499 11.26 24.02 15.15
N TYR A 500 11.55 23.00 15.97
CA TYR A 500 12.81 22.28 15.95
C TYR A 500 12.62 20.82 15.59
N PHE A 501 13.57 20.29 14.82
CA PHE A 501 13.63 18.88 14.45
C PHE A 501 14.69 18.16 15.27
N HIS A 502 14.28 17.10 15.94
CA HIS A 502 15.16 16.24 16.70
C HIS A 502 15.22 14.85 16.07
N CYS A 503 16.41 14.25 16.02
CA CYS A 503 16.56 12.87 15.61
C CYS A 503 15.65 11.95 16.45
N VAL A 504 14.88 11.09 15.83
CA VAL A 504 13.95 10.19 16.53
C VAL A 504 14.66 9.19 17.44
N ASN A 505 15.96 8.94 17.25
CA ASN A 505 16.73 7.94 18.00
C ASN A 505 17.61 8.53 19.09
N CYS A 506 18.47 9.49 18.81
CA CYS A 506 19.39 10.07 19.78
C CYS A 506 18.92 11.43 20.34
N ASN A 507 17.83 11.97 19.82
CA ASN A 507 17.21 13.23 20.22
C ASN A 507 18.05 14.49 20.03
N VAL A 508 19.15 14.41 19.28
CA VAL A 508 19.92 15.60 18.92
C VAL A 508 19.06 16.55 18.09
N ALA A 509 19.08 17.84 18.43
CA ALA A 509 18.41 18.88 17.63
C ALA A 509 19.26 19.16 16.38
N VAL A 510 18.65 19.14 15.19
CA VAL A 510 19.41 19.15 13.93
C VAL A 510 19.08 20.30 12.99
N CYS A 511 17.83 20.79 13.03
CA CYS A 511 17.43 21.94 12.21
C CYS A 511 16.13 22.56 12.74
N ARG A 512 15.76 23.71 12.14
CA ARG A 512 14.49 24.40 12.40
C ARG A 512 13.49 24.13 11.28
N GLY A 513 12.23 24.43 11.52
CA GLY A 513 11.18 24.42 10.49
C GLY A 513 11.45 25.41 9.36
N SER A 514 12.07 26.56 9.68
CA SER A 514 12.48 27.57 8.71
C SER A 514 13.56 27.11 7.72
N ASP A 515 14.30 26.03 8.05
CA ASP A 515 15.30 25.45 7.17
C ASP A 515 14.70 24.50 6.12
N ILE A 516 13.40 24.20 6.20
CA ILE A 516 12.73 23.24 5.35
C ILE A 516 12.05 23.92 4.18
N ARG A 517 12.22 23.34 2.98
CA ARG A 517 11.54 23.77 1.74
C ARG A 517 10.94 22.56 1.03
N THR A 518 9.95 22.83 0.18
CA THR A 518 9.40 21.82 -0.75
C THR A 518 9.99 21.98 -2.14
N VAL A 519 10.37 20.87 -2.76
CA VAL A 519 10.77 20.79 -4.17
C VAL A 519 9.71 19.97 -4.89
N GLU A 520 9.19 20.51 -6.01
CA GLU A 520 8.11 19.90 -6.81
C GLU A 520 6.87 19.53 -5.97
N ALA A 521 6.55 20.30 -4.94
CA ALA A 521 5.45 20.07 -3.98
C ALA A 521 5.44 18.68 -3.29
N MET A 522 6.48 17.88 -3.49
CA MET A 522 6.55 16.49 -2.99
C MET A 522 7.74 16.22 -2.08
N HIS A 523 8.90 16.79 -2.39
CA HIS A 523 10.14 16.51 -1.67
C HIS A 523 10.43 17.62 -0.66
N HIS A 524 10.69 17.23 0.58
CA HIS A 524 11.00 18.20 1.65
C HIS A 524 12.49 18.14 1.92
N VAL A 525 13.15 19.24 1.61
CA VAL A 525 14.62 19.37 1.69
C VAL A 525 15.02 20.36 2.78
N ASN A 526 16.19 20.17 3.35
CA ASN A 526 16.81 21.15 4.23
C ASN A 526 17.77 22.03 3.43
N ILE A 527 17.63 23.35 3.56
CA ILE A 527 18.43 24.32 2.83
C ILE A 527 19.56 24.96 3.67
N ASN A 528 19.62 24.62 4.96
CA ASN A 528 20.65 25.19 5.85
C ASN A 528 22.02 24.53 5.58
N PRO A 529 23.06 25.30 5.21
CA PRO A 529 24.38 24.75 4.90
C PRO A 529 25.01 23.97 6.08
N ASN A 530 24.69 24.39 7.32
CA ASN A 530 25.20 23.75 8.53
C ASN A 530 24.56 22.39 8.82
N PHE A 531 23.46 22.05 8.17
CA PHE A 531 22.80 20.76 8.37
C PHE A 531 23.69 19.57 8.01
N ARG A 532 24.64 19.75 7.06
CA ARG A 532 25.62 18.73 6.65
C ARG A 532 26.50 18.20 7.81
N PHE A 533 26.65 18.95 8.90
CA PHE A 533 27.42 18.50 10.06
C PHE A 533 26.71 17.48 10.92
N TYR A 534 25.39 17.36 10.77
CA TYR A 534 24.54 16.46 11.54
C TYR A 534 24.34 15.09 10.89
N TYR A 535 24.73 14.90 9.64
CA TYR A 535 24.55 13.64 8.95
C TYR A 535 25.83 13.15 8.25
N THR A 536 25.88 11.86 8.01
CA THR A 536 26.86 11.20 7.14
C THR A 536 26.15 10.50 6.00
N VAL A 537 26.82 10.32 4.87
CA VAL A 537 26.28 9.59 3.73
C VAL A 537 26.70 8.13 3.78
N SER A 538 25.77 7.23 3.47
CA SER A 538 26.09 5.81 3.30
C SER A 538 26.74 5.57 1.95
N PRO A 539 27.68 4.61 1.83
CA PRO A 539 28.31 4.28 0.55
C PRO A 539 27.25 3.80 -0.47
N GLY A 540 27.37 4.28 -1.69
CA GLY A 540 26.54 3.89 -2.83
C GLY A 540 25.34 4.82 -3.08
N LYS A 541 25.20 5.26 -4.34
CA LYS A 541 24.04 6.03 -4.79
C LYS A 541 22.79 5.15 -4.81
N ILE A 542 21.66 5.76 -4.50
CA ILE A 542 20.36 5.11 -4.64
C ILE A 542 20.01 5.10 -6.13
N HIS A 543 19.72 3.95 -6.68
CA HIS A 543 19.23 3.82 -8.04
C HIS A 543 17.71 3.66 -8.04
N PHE A 544 17.03 4.53 -8.80
CA PHE A 544 15.63 4.37 -9.15
C PHE A 544 15.55 4.02 -10.63
N GLU A 545 14.67 3.14 -11.02
CA GLU A 545 14.45 2.76 -12.42
C GLU A 545 13.82 3.88 -13.27
N ARG A 546 13.36 4.95 -12.61
CA ARG A 546 12.78 6.13 -13.27
C ARG A 546 13.76 7.29 -13.29
N THR A 547 13.72 8.07 -14.36
CA THR A 547 14.43 9.34 -14.47
C THR A 547 13.58 10.49 -13.88
N PHE A 548 14.25 11.47 -13.29
CA PHE A 548 13.63 12.71 -12.81
C PHE A 548 14.08 13.85 -13.72
N ARG A 549 13.23 14.88 -13.87
CA ARG A 549 13.50 15.98 -14.84
C ARG A 549 14.66 16.87 -14.38
N ASP A 550 14.57 17.37 -13.17
CA ASP A 550 15.45 18.43 -12.67
C ASP A 550 16.34 17.97 -11.52
N TRP A 551 16.29 16.68 -11.14
CA TRP A 551 17.09 16.16 -10.05
C TRP A 551 17.47 14.69 -10.21
N GLU A 552 18.52 14.27 -9.51
CA GLU A 552 18.99 12.90 -9.42
C GLU A 552 19.08 12.45 -7.96
N PRO A 553 18.81 11.16 -7.65
CA PRO A 553 19.03 10.61 -6.33
C PRO A 553 20.54 10.50 -6.02
N GLY A 554 20.91 10.91 -4.83
CA GLY A 554 22.23 10.75 -4.28
C GLY A 554 22.34 9.55 -3.33
N CYS A 555 23.12 9.69 -2.28
CA CYS A 555 23.35 8.68 -1.26
C CYS A 555 22.31 8.78 -0.14
N ARG A 556 22.15 7.70 0.64
CA ARG A 556 21.33 7.75 1.87
C ARG A 556 22.03 8.61 2.91
N ILE A 557 21.24 9.38 3.66
CA ILE A 557 21.72 10.19 4.78
C ILE A 557 21.30 9.56 6.11
N VAL A 558 22.28 9.50 7.02
CA VAL A 558 22.08 8.93 8.35
C VAL A 558 22.63 9.89 9.42
N CYS A 559 22.02 9.87 10.59
CA CYS A 559 22.48 10.66 11.73
C CYS A 559 23.96 10.39 12.04
N SER A 560 24.79 11.43 12.20
CA SER A 560 26.21 11.31 12.57
C SER A 560 26.40 10.64 13.93
N GLU A 561 25.47 10.86 14.88
CA GLU A 561 25.56 10.36 16.25
C GLU A 561 25.13 8.91 16.39
N CYS A 562 23.97 8.53 15.81
CA CYS A 562 23.33 7.25 16.10
C CYS A 562 23.00 6.39 14.88
N ARG A 563 23.45 6.79 13.68
CA ARG A 563 23.23 6.08 12.41
C ARG A 563 21.76 5.91 12.00
N GLN A 564 20.82 6.58 12.66
CA GLN A 564 19.42 6.57 12.24
C GLN A 564 19.30 7.14 10.82
N GLU A 565 18.69 6.38 9.90
CA GLU A 565 18.39 6.88 8.54
C GLU A 565 17.42 8.05 8.62
N TRP A 566 17.71 9.15 7.90
CA TRP A 566 16.86 10.34 7.83
C TRP A 566 16.21 10.54 6.47
N GLY A 567 16.83 10.03 5.40
CA GLY A 567 16.40 10.19 4.03
C GLY A 567 17.52 9.98 3.04
N MET A 568 17.62 10.83 2.02
CA MET A 568 18.63 10.73 0.97
C MET A 568 19.03 12.12 0.45
N GLU A 569 20.17 12.19 -0.22
CA GLU A 569 20.54 13.36 -0.98
C GLU A 569 19.75 13.45 -2.29
N MET A 570 19.42 14.67 -2.68
CA MET A 570 18.87 15.07 -3.97
C MET A 570 19.89 15.97 -4.66
N ILE A 571 20.30 15.61 -5.85
CA ILE A 571 21.10 16.50 -6.70
C ILE A 571 20.12 17.23 -7.61
N TYR A 572 19.71 18.43 -7.18
CA TYR A 572 18.78 19.28 -7.93
C TYR A 572 19.56 20.29 -8.77
N ARG A 573 19.54 20.10 -10.10
CA ARG A 573 20.45 20.82 -11.01
C ARG A 573 21.90 20.62 -10.56
N ASN A 574 22.56 21.64 -10.03
CA ASN A 574 23.94 21.59 -9.56
C ASN A 574 24.09 21.69 -8.03
N VAL A 575 22.98 21.56 -7.29
CA VAL A 575 22.95 21.69 -5.83
C VAL A 575 22.57 20.37 -5.19
N THR A 576 23.32 19.95 -4.17
CA THR A 576 22.98 18.77 -3.36
C THR A 576 22.17 19.21 -2.15
N LEU A 577 20.92 18.72 -2.06
CA LEU A 577 19.98 19.00 -0.98
C LEU A 577 19.58 17.70 -0.26
N PRO A 578 19.60 17.65 1.08
CA PRO A 578 19.11 16.50 1.83
C PRO A 578 17.58 16.45 1.85
N ILE A 579 16.97 15.40 1.26
CA ILE A 579 15.55 15.09 1.42
C ILE A 579 15.34 14.41 2.77
N LEU A 580 14.41 14.93 3.56
CA LEU A 580 14.11 14.42 4.89
C LEU A 580 12.79 13.64 4.93
N SER A 581 12.80 12.51 5.62
CA SER A 581 11.59 11.74 5.93
C SER A 581 11.10 12.11 7.33
N ILE A 582 9.97 12.83 7.42
CA ILE A 582 9.43 13.36 8.67
C ILE A 582 9.25 12.31 9.78
N LYS A 583 8.96 11.06 9.41
CA LYS A 583 8.80 9.94 10.35
C LYS A 583 10.05 9.63 11.18
N ASN A 584 11.22 10.11 10.73
CA ASN A 584 12.52 9.90 11.38
C ASN A 584 12.92 11.04 12.33
N PHE A 585 11.99 11.98 12.55
CA PHE A 585 12.20 13.13 13.45
C PHE A 585 11.07 13.24 14.46
N VAL A 586 11.40 13.81 15.63
CA VAL A 586 10.44 14.38 16.56
C VAL A 586 10.44 15.88 16.32
N VAL A 587 9.29 16.42 15.99
CA VAL A 587 9.09 17.86 15.80
C VAL A 587 8.70 18.47 17.13
N VAL A 588 9.49 19.44 17.57
CA VAL A 588 9.29 20.19 18.82
C VAL A 588 8.78 21.58 18.48
N THR A 589 7.59 21.88 18.93
CA THR A 589 6.96 23.19 18.85
C THR A 589 6.90 23.83 20.25
N PRO A 590 6.55 25.09 20.40
CA PRO A 590 6.34 25.69 21.72
C PRO A 590 5.36 24.93 22.60
N ASP A 591 4.36 24.28 22.00
CA ASP A 591 3.26 23.64 22.72
C ASP A 591 3.46 22.14 22.94
N GLU A 592 4.09 21.44 22.00
CA GLU A 592 4.17 19.97 22.05
C GLU A 592 5.43 19.41 21.38
N LYS A 593 5.74 18.15 21.75
CA LYS A 593 6.70 17.30 21.04
C LYS A 593 5.94 16.19 20.35
N LYS A 594 6.08 16.10 19.03
CA LYS A 594 5.25 15.19 18.25
C LYS A 594 5.98 14.51 17.12
N LYS A 595 5.69 13.22 16.91
CA LYS A 595 6.15 12.43 15.78
C LYS A 595 5.07 12.40 14.69
N TYR A 596 5.38 12.93 13.52
CA TYR A 596 4.48 12.92 12.38
C TYR A 596 4.77 11.75 11.45
N LYS A 597 3.71 11.20 10.83
CA LYS A 597 3.82 10.15 9.81
C LYS A 597 3.93 10.72 8.39
N LYS A 598 3.44 11.94 8.19
CA LYS A 598 3.39 12.62 6.88
C LYS A 598 3.63 14.12 7.04
N TRP A 599 4.33 14.72 6.11
CA TRP A 599 4.55 16.16 6.05
C TRP A 599 3.26 16.99 5.99
N SER A 600 2.22 16.46 5.36
CA SER A 600 0.91 17.13 5.31
C SER A 600 0.23 17.33 6.68
N ARG A 601 0.80 16.80 7.76
CA ARG A 601 0.26 16.89 9.13
C ARG A 601 0.99 17.88 10.03
N VAL A 602 2.08 18.47 9.57
CA VAL A 602 2.84 19.46 10.35
C VAL A 602 2.03 20.73 10.59
N THR A 603 2.42 21.53 11.59
CA THR A 603 1.66 22.65 12.13
C THR A 603 2.30 24.01 11.83
N PHE A 604 3.21 24.05 10.90
CA PHE A 604 3.88 25.25 10.41
C PHE A 604 3.89 25.27 8.88
N PRO A 605 3.94 26.46 8.25
CA PRO A 605 4.01 26.58 6.79
C PRO A 605 5.39 26.16 6.29
N ILE A 606 5.43 25.53 5.12
CA ILE A 606 6.66 25.18 4.42
C ILE A 606 6.60 25.84 3.06
N GLU A 607 7.59 26.69 2.76
CA GLU A 607 7.70 27.41 1.51
C GLU A 607 8.27 26.53 0.40
N GLU A 608 8.05 26.92 -0.83
CA GLU A 608 8.63 26.26 -1.99
C GLU A 608 10.09 26.66 -2.17
N PHE A 609 10.92 25.74 -2.66
CA PHE A 609 12.34 25.97 -2.87
C PHE A 609 12.56 26.85 -4.09
N SER A 610 13.19 28.00 -3.89
CA SER A 610 13.64 28.90 -4.97
C SER A 610 15.13 28.66 -5.25
N TYR A 611 15.43 28.08 -6.40
CA TYR A 611 16.82 27.82 -6.81
C TYR A 611 17.64 29.11 -6.93
N LEU A 612 17.04 30.17 -7.45
CA LEU A 612 17.72 31.47 -7.64
C LEU A 612 18.07 32.11 -6.30
N GLU A 613 17.13 32.15 -5.36
CA GLU A 613 17.36 32.68 -4.01
C GLU A 613 18.43 31.89 -3.25
N TYR A 614 18.39 30.57 -3.36
CA TYR A 614 19.37 29.70 -2.71
C TYR A 614 20.79 29.93 -3.25
N CYS A 615 20.96 30.04 -4.57
CA CYS A 615 22.26 30.33 -5.17
C CYS A 615 22.78 31.73 -4.83
N SER A 616 21.88 32.72 -4.71
CA SER A 616 22.27 34.09 -4.31
C SER A 616 22.73 34.12 -2.86
N SER A 617 22.02 33.44 -1.93
CA SER A 617 22.37 33.43 -0.50
C SER A 617 23.68 32.68 -0.22
N THR A 618 24.00 31.65 -1.00
CA THR A 618 25.25 30.87 -0.83
C THR A 618 26.49 31.56 -1.44
N GLN A 619 26.32 32.53 -2.33
CA GLN A 619 27.43 33.34 -2.86
C GLN A 619 27.89 34.45 -1.89
N ASP A 620 26.97 34.97 -1.08
CA ASP A 620 27.29 36.04 -0.09
C ASP A 620 28.05 35.49 1.14
N GLU A 621 27.98 34.18 1.45
CA GLU A 621 28.76 33.55 2.54
C GLU A 621 30.19 33.12 2.12
N SER A 622 30.55 33.28 0.84
CA SER A 622 31.88 32.91 0.31
C SER A 622 32.78 34.14 0.05
N LEU A 623 32.36 35.33 0.42
CA LEU A 623 33.13 36.59 0.44
C LEU A 623 33.42 37.00 1.90
#